data_b7f994c537071a43c48075ea1f0cc8e7
#
_entry.id   b7f994c537071a43c48075ea1f0cc8e7
#
_cell.length_a   1.000
_cell.length_b   1.000
_cell.length_c   1.000
_cell.angle_alpha   90.00
_cell.angle_beta   90.00
_cell.angle_gamma   90.00
#
_symmetry.space_group_name_H-M   'P 1'
#
loop_
_entity.id
_entity.type
_entity.pdbx_description
1 polymer ?
#
loop_
_entity_poly.entity_id
_entity_poly.type
_entity_poly.pdbx_seq_one_letter_code
_entity_poly.pdbx_strand_id
1 'polypeptide(L)'
;MNKLILILSLLFMALSTTARNNPDDYKVTCTLTDGTVIEGYISIPLTKIITSQLYELDISDTYKGKARTYTSEEVKRIVYTSTLNDSLPLIYESVKAQKSVPNLFKKNPKPFKKPVFLRLIYEGKNVNGYITPTTDYTVNKKETIINYVWRYYYLKKGDEIAKAYWLGIGGINVGMKAAMKLYFREFPKLVEMVDKKEITGQQFCNDPTMVLPLMDKFYVPEK
;
A
#
# COMPACT_ATOMS: atom_id res chain seq x y z
N MET A 1 47.07 12.31 -25.74
CA MET A 1 46.13 11.29 -25.22
C MET A 1 45.16 11.78 -24.15
N ASN A 2 45.52 12.78 -23.35
CA ASN A 2 44.68 13.18 -22.19
C ASN A 2 43.47 14.09 -22.52
N LYS A 3 43.48 14.81 -23.67
CA LYS A 3 42.32 15.68 -24.01
C LYS A 3 41.10 14.91 -24.52
N LEU A 4 41.30 13.75 -25.16
CA LEU A 4 40.22 12.92 -25.69
C LEU A 4 39.44 12.23 -24.54
N ILE A 5 40.17 11.82 -23.50
CA ILE A 5 39.56 11.17 -22.31
C ILE A 5 38.73 12.19 -21.52
N LEU A 6 39.19 13.46 -21.43
CA LEU A 6 38.44 14.50 -20.74
C LEU A 6 37.13 14.87 -21.45
N ILE A 7 37.14 14.89 -22.79
CA ILE A 7 35.94 15.16 -23.61
C ILE A 7 34.95 13.98 -23.52
N LEU A 8 35.44 12.74 -23.49
CA LEU A 8 34.56 11.57 -23.30
C LEU A 8 33.92 11.52 -21.91
N SER A 9 34.67 11.91 -20.87
CA SER A 9 34.09 11.96 -19.50
C SER A 9 33.07 13.09 -19.34
N LEU A 10 33.27 14.23 -19.96
CA LEU A 10 32.29 15.33 -19.99
C LEU A 10 31.04 14.98 -20.81
N LEU A 11 31.18 14.19 -21.92
CA LEU A 11 30.04 13.68 -22.68
C LEU A 11 29.24 12.65 -21.85
N PHE A 12 29.89 11.81 -21.03
CA PHE A 12 29.22 10.86 -20.15
C PHE A 12 28.53 11.53 -18.98
N MET A 13 29.03 12.67 -18.45
CA MET A 13 28.34 13.46 -17.43
C MET A 13 27.14 14.24 -18.00
N ALA A 14 27.15 14.59 -19.27
CA ALA A 14 26.01 15.24 -19.93
C ALA A 14 24.88 14.27 -20.27
N LEU A 15 25.15 12.96 -20.24
CA LEU A 15 24.15 11.87 -20.36
C LEU A 15 23.60 11.40 -19.03
N SER A 16 23.98 12.02 -17.90
CA SER A 16 23.14 11.95 -16.70
C SER A 16 21.82 12.60 -17.06
N THR A 17 20.94 11.78 -17.62
CA THR A 17 19.54 12.11 -17.83
C THR A 17 19.02 12.62 -16.48
N THR A 18 18.89 13.94 -16.35
CA THR A 18 17.96 14.50 -15.41
C THR A 18 16.67 13.74 -15.68
N ALA A 19 16.25 12.91 -14.74
CA ALA A 19 14.96 12.24 -14.83
C ALA A 19 13.95 13.36 -15.03
N ARG A 20 13.56 13.55 -16.29
CA ARG A 20 12.64 14.62 -16.69
C ARG A 20 11.36 14.25 -15.97
N ASN A 21 10.97 15.04 -14.99
CA ASN A 21 9.69 14.85 -14.31
C ASN A 21 8.61 14.92 -15.40
N ASN A 22 8.15 13.73 -15.82
CA ASN A 22 7.09 13.63 -16.80
C ASN A 22 5.79 14.12 -16.14
N PRO A 23 5.10 15.15 -16.68
CA PRO A 23 3.85 15.60 -16.12
C PRO A 23 2.81 14.47 -15.94
N ASP A 24 2.81 13.50 -16.86
CA ASP A 24 1.89 12.37 -16.82
C ASP A 24 2.06 11.49 -15.57
N ASP A 25 3.25 11.48 -14.95
CA ASP A 25 3.51 10.77 -13.69
C ASP A 25 2.74 11.36 -12.50
N TYR A 26 2.24 12.58 -12.63
CA TYR A 26 1.53 13.31 -11.58
C TYR A 26 0.03 13.42 -11.85
N LYS A 27 -0.41 13.05 -13.08
CA LYS A 27 -1.80 13.19 -13.49
C LYS A 27 -2.68 12.13 -12.84
N VAL A 28 -3.78 12.57 -12.24
CA VAL A 28 -4.71 11.70 -11.52
C VAL A 28 -6.16 12.08 -11.79
N THR A 29 -7.05 11.09 -11.63
CA THR A 29 -8.47 11.27 -11.43
C THR A 29 -8.77 10.99 -9.95
N CYS A 30 -9.34 11.98 -9.24
CA CYS A 30 -9.71 11.84 -7.85
C CYS A 30 -11.23 11.84 -7.71
N THR A 31 -11.77 10.86 -6.99
CA THR A 31 -13.17 10.87 -6.55
C THR A 31 -13.21 11.34 -5.11
N LEU A 32 -13.99 12.37 -4.85
CA LEU A 32 -14.22 12.91 -3.50
C LEU A 32 -15.31 12.09 -2.77
N THR A 33 -15.41 12.29 -1.47
CA THR A 33 -16.39 11.59 -0.62
C THR A 33 -17.84 11.98 -0.91
N ASP A 34 -18.08 13.18 -1.47
CA ASP A 34 -19.39 13.64 -1.96
C ASP A 34 -19.76 13.11 -3.36
N GLY A 35 -18.87 12.31 -3.98
CA GLY A 35 -19.03 11.77 -5.32
C GLY A 35 -18.51 12.66 -6.44
N THR A 36 -18.04 13.86 -6.15
CA THR A 36 -17.41 14.75 -7.14
C THR A 36 -16.17 14.09 -7.70
N VAL A 37 -16.00 14.15 -9.02
CA VAL A 37 -14.81 13.67 -9.71
C VAL A 37 -14.02 14.87 -10.21
N ILE A 38 -12.75 14.94 -9.86
CA ILE A 38 -11.81 15.96 -10.30
C ILE A 38 -10.63 15.32 -11.02
N GLU A 39 -10.18 15.91 -12.10
CA GLU A 39 -8.93 15.58 -12.77
C GLU A 39 -7.90 16.65 -12.46
N GLY A 40 -6.65 16.23 -12.26
CA GLY A 40 -5.60 17.19 -11.95
C GLY A 40 -4.24 16.52 -11.75
N TYR A 41 -3.35 17.28 -11.14
CA TYR A 41 -1.98 16.88 -10.87
C TYR A 41 -1.71 16.93 -9.37
N ILE A 42 -1.27 15.83 -8.79
CA ILE A 42 -0.87 15.79 -7.38
C ILE A 42 0.63 16.01 -7.23
N SER A 43 1.08 16.38 -6.04
CA SER A 43 2.50 16.64 -5.75
C SER A 43 3.37 15.39 -5.70
N ILE A 44 2.76 14.20 -5.67
CA ILE A 44 3.45 12.92 -5.53
C ILE A 44 3.40 12.18 -6.87
N PRO A 45 4.54 11.96 -7.56
CA PRO A 45 4.57 11.20 -8.80
C PRO A 45 4.24 9.73 -8.57
N LEU A 46 3.74 9.07 -9.59
CA LEU A 46 3.39 7.65 -9.56
C LEU A 46 4.59 6.74 -9.22
N THR A 47 5.82 7.22 -9.42
CA THR A 47 7.06 6.52 -9.02
C THR A 47 7.33 6.55 -7.51
N LYS A 48 6.62 7.39 -6.77
CA LYS A 48 6.68 7.47 -5.31
C LYS A 48 5.41 6.90 -4.70
N ILE A 49 5.50 6.47 -3.46
CA ILE A 49 4.38 5.82 -2.77
C ILE A 49 3.74 6.80 -1.82
N ILE A 50 2.41 6.93 -1.89
CA ILE A 50 1.61 7.63 -0.89
C ILE A 50 1.63 6.77 0.39
N THR A 51 2.09 7.34 1.48
CA THR A 51 2.17 6.63 2.77
C THR A 51 0.91 6.83 3.59
N SER A 52 0.61 5.90 4.49
CA SER A 52 -0.51 6.01 5.43
C SER A 52 -0.36 7.12 6.48
N GLN A 53 0.77 7.82 6.49
CA GLN A 53 0.99 8.98 7.35
C GLN A 53 0.64 10.31 6.66
N LEU A 54 0.38 10.27 5.35
CA LEU A 54 -0.05 11.42 4.60
C LEU A 54 -1.57 11.55 4.71
N TYR A 55 -2.03 12.64 5.29
CA TYR A 55 -3.45 12.94 5.49
C TYR A 55 -3.97 14.06 4.60
N GLU A 56 -3.09 14.69 3.84
CA GLU A 56 -3.40 15.82 2.97
C GLU A 56 -2.66 15.67 1.65
N LEU A 57 -3.32 16.05 0.56
CA LEU A 57 -2.80 16.03 -0.80
C LEU A 57 -3.08 17.36 -1.48
N ASP A 58 -2.08 17.89 -2.14
CA ASP A 58 -2.22 19.06 -2.98
C ASP A 58 -2.56 18.64 -4.40
N ILE A 59 -3.69 19.13 -4.92
CA ILE A 59 -4.17 18.86 -6.28
C ILE A 59 -4.33 20.19 -7.00
N SER A 60 -3.79 20.29 -8.22
CA SER A 60 -3.89 21.46 -9.09
C SER A 60 -4.46 21.08 -10.45
N ASP A 61 -5.16 22.01 -11.11
CA ASP A 61 -5.74 21.79 -12.46
C ASP A 61 -4.66 21.68 -13.54
N THR A 62 -3.48 22.25 -13.30
CA THR A 62 -2.36 22.23 -14.25
C THR A 62 -1.08 21.78 -13.56
N TYR A 63 -0.19 21.14 -14.31
CA TYR A 63 1.11 20.69 -13.80
C TYR A 63 1.91 21.86 -13.20
N LYS A 64 2.29 21.73 -11.92
CA LYS A 64 2.94 22.79 -11.12
C LYS A 64 2.11 24.08 -10.96
N GLY A 65 0.80 24.01 -11.20
CA GLY A 65 -0.11 25.12 -11.00
C GLY A 65 -0.43 25.39 -9.53
N LYS A 66 -1.31 26.37 -9.30
CA LYS A 66 -1.81 26.66 -7.95
C LYS A 66 -2.64 25.47 -7.47
N ALA A 67 -2.22 24.85 -6.39
CA ALA A 67 -2.89 23.71 -5.81
C ALA A 67 -3.93 24.10 -4.75
N ARG A 68 -4.93 23.23 -4.60
CA ARG A 68 -5.82 23.19 -3.44
C ARG A 68 -5.47 21.94 -2.62
N THR A 69 -5.41 22.10 -1.32
CA THR A 69 -5.18 21.00 -0.38
C THR A 69 -6.50 20.28 -0.09
N TYR A 70 -6.49 18.95 -0.22
CA TYR A 70 -7.58 18.05 0.12
C TYR A 70 -7.13 17.09 1.21
N THR A 71 -7.99 16.83 2.19
CA THR A 71 -7.72 15.89 3.28
C THR A 71 -8.09 14.46 2.89
N SER A 72 -7.54 13.49 3.62
CA SER A 72 -7.93 12.08 3.48
C SER A 72 -9.41 11.81 3.84
N GLU A 73 -10.09 12.75 4.50
CA GLU A 73 -11.51 12.68 4.80
C GLU A 73 -12.36 13.18 3.63
N GLU A 74 -11.82 14.06 2.77
CA GLU A 74 -12.48 14.59 1.57
C GLU A 74 -12.27 13.71 0.34
N VAL A 75 -11.11 13.02 0.24
CA VAL A 75 -10.77 12.19 -0.92
C VAL A 75 -11.15 10.74 -0.64
N LYS A 76 -11.94 10.15 -1.53
CA LYS A 76 -12.33 8.74 -1.49
C LYS A 76 -11.35 7.86 -2.25
N ARG A 77 -11.00 8.24 -3.49
CA ARG A 77 -10.19 7.40 -4.40
C ARG A 77 -9.32 8.27 -5.29
N ILE A 78 -8.11 7.83 -5.55
CA ILE A 78 -7.12 8.45 -6.44
C ILE A 78 -6.70 7.39 -7.46
N VAL A 79 -6.80 7.71 -8.73
CA VAL A 79 -6.37 6.85 -9.84
C VAL A 79 -5.35 7.62 -10.66
N TYR A 80 -4.12 7.12 -10.73
CA TYR A 80 -3.14 7.66 -11.65
C TYR A 80 -3.53 7.32 -13.09
N THR A 81 -3.45 8.29 -13.99
CA THR A 81 -3.81 8.09 -15.40
C THR A 81 -2.72 7.36 -16.19
N SER A 82 -1.47 7.50 -15.77
CA SER A 82 -0.34 6.74 -16.29
C SER A 82 -0.10 5.46 -15.49
N THR A 83 0.57 4.50 -16.12
CA THR A 83 0.96 3.24 -15.51
C THR A 83 2.48 3.09 -15.49
N LEU A 84 3.00 2.36 -14.49
CA LEU A 84 4.40 1.95 -14.46
C LEU A 84 4.55 0.68 -15.30
N ASN A 85 5.39 0.73 -16.37
CA ASN A 85 5.75 -0.44 -17.18
C ASN A 85 4.54 -1.24 -17.68
N ASP A 86 3.54 -0.56 -18.25
CA ASP A 86 2.30 -1.17 -18.77
C ASP A 86 1.51 -2.04 -17.77
N SER A 87 1.75 -1.83 -16.50
CA SER A 87 0.99 -2.48 -15.44
C SER A 87 -0.38 -1.83 -15.24
N LEU A 88 -1.20 -2.46 -14.39
CA LEU A 88 -2.50 -1.91 -14.00
C LEU A 88 -2.36 -0.51 -13.38
N PRO A 89 -3.38 0.35 -13.52
CA PRO A 89 -3.39 1.69 -12.92
C PRO A 89 -3.08 1.64 -11.43
N LEU A 90 -2.30 2.61 -10.98
CA LEU A 90 -1.99 2.77 -9.56
C LEU A 90 -3.18 3.45 -8.89
N ILE A 91 -3.81 2.73 -7.97
CA ILE A 91 -5.02 3.18 -7.28
C ILE A 91 -4.73 3.29 -5.79
N TYR A 92 -5.15 4.42 -5.20
CA TYR A 92 -5.19 4.60 -3.75
C TYR A 92 -6.61 4.90 -3.32
N GLU A 93 -6.99 4.36 -2.18
CA GLU A 93 -8.25 4.68 -1.52
C GLU A 93 -7.98 5.21 -0.11
N SER A 94 -8.81 6.16 0.31
CA SER A 94 -8.80 6.66 1.66
C SER A 94 -9.68 5.75 2.52
N VAL A 95 -9.03 4.98 3.40
CA VAL A 95 -9.68 3.91 4.15
C VAL A 95 -9.37 4.03 5.64
N LYS A 96 -10.37 3.85 6.48
CA LYS A 96 -10.15 3.68 7.91
C LYS A 96 -9.48 2.33 8.14
N ALA A 97 -8.31 2.30 8.74
CA ALA A 97 -7.50 1.08 8.83
C ALA A 97 -6.89 0.87 10.21
N GLN A 98 -6.63 -0.37 10.58
CA GLN A 98 -5.93 -0.72 11.81
C GLN A 98 -4.46 -0.26 11.76
N LYS A 99 -3.94 0.23 12.91
CA LYS A 99 -2.54 0.72 13.01
C LYS A 99 -1.49 -0.40 13.00
N SER A 100 -1.88 -1.61 13.37
CA SER A 100 -0.96 -2.75 13.48
C SER A 100 -1.67 -4.06 13.17
N VAL A 101 -0.91 -5.09 12.86
CA VAL A 101 -1.44 -6.45 12.77
C VAL A 101 -1.85 -6.98 14.16
N PRO A 102 -2.85 -7.88 14.24
CA PRO A 102 -3.20 -8.56 15.47
C PRO A 102 -2.01 -9.39 16.00
N ASN A 103 -1.93 -9.54 17.30
CA ASN A 103 -1.03 -10.48 17.98
C ASN A 103 -1.74 -11.12 19.17
N LEU A 104 -1.06 -12.06 19.85
CA LEU A 104 -1.64 -12.82 20.95
C LEU A 104 -2.16 -11.92 22.09
N PHE A 105 -1.52 -10.77 22.32
CA PHE A 105 -1.88 -9.83 23.38
C PHE A 105 -2.90 -8.78 22.91
N LYS A 106 -2.91 -8.48 21.60
CA LYS A 106 -3.75 -7.43 21.01
C LYS A 106 -4.46 -7.98 19.76
N LYS A 107 -5.55 -8.73 20.02
CA LYS A 107 -6.34 -9.35 18.95
C LYS A 107 -7.05 -8.32 18.05
N ASN A 108 -7.48 -7.19 18.61
CA ASN A 108 -8.18 -6.11 17.91
C ASN A 108 -7.37 -4.80 18.01
N PRO A 109 -6.40 -4.55 17.10
CA PRO A 109 -5.65 -3.31 17.09
C PRO A 109 -6.55 -2.10 16.85
N LYS A 110 -6.26 -0.98 17.51
CA LYS A 110 -6.99 0.27 17.29
C LYS A 110 -6.77 0.79 15.87
N PRO A 111 -7.77 1.39 15.23
CA PRO A 111 -7.61 2.05 13.94
C PRO A 111 -6.82 3.37 14.05
N PHE A 112 -6.41 3.90 12.90
CA PHE A 112 -5.97 5.27 12.79
C PHE A 112 -7.11 6.22 13.18
N LYS A 113 -6.77 7.43 13.65
CA LYS A 113 -7.76 8.44 14.03
C LYS A 113 -8.55 8.95 12.83
N LYS A 114 -7.85 9.15 11.70
CA LYS A 114 -8.40 9.56 10.41
C LYS A 114 -8.24 8.42 9.38
N PRO A 115 -9.00 8.42 8.29
CA PRO A 115 -8.73 7.56 7.14
C PRO A 115 -7.30 7.76 6.64
N VAL A 116 -6.74 6.73 6.03
CA VAL A 116 -5.36 6.74 5.51
C VAL A 116 -5.38 6.28 4.06
N PHE A 117 -4.47 6.82 3.25
CA PHE A 117 -4.33 6.36 1.87
C PHE A 117 -3.66 5.00 1.83
N LEU A 118 -4.36 4.03 1.28
CA LEU A 118 -3.87 2.67 1.05
C LEU A 118 -3.88 2.38 -0.44
N ARG A 119 -2.81 1.77 -0.94
CA ARG A 119 -2.76 1.29 -2.32
C ARG A 119 -3.64 0.06 -2.45
N LEU A 120 -4.61 0.12 -3.38
CA LEU A 120 -5.45 -1.02 -3.73
C LEU A 120 -4.61 -2.01 -4.55
N ILE A 121 -4.56 -3.27 -4.13
CA ILE A 121 -3.82 -4.37 -4.79
C ILE A 121 -4.72 -5.53 -5.19
N TYR A 122 -5.93 -5.56 -4.67
CA TYR A 122 -6.96 -6.54 -5.01
C TYR A 122 -8.34 -5.91 -4.87
N GLU A 123 -9.14 -5.93 -5.92
CA GLU A 123 -10.52 -5.46 -5.94
C GLU A 123 -11.44 -6.66 -6.20
N GLY A 124 -12.02 -7.21 -5.13
CA GLY A 124 -12.89 -8.38 -5.17
C GLY A 124 -14.38 -8.02 -5.07
N LYS A 125 -15.20 -9.05 -5.22
CA LYS A 125 -16.66 -8.91 -5.06
C LYS A 125 -17.04 -8.61 -3.61
N ASN A 126 -16.38 -9.26 -2.65
CA ASN A 126 -16.71 -9.23 -1.24
C ASN A 126 -15.58 -8.64 -0.38
N VAL A 127 -14.33 -8.67 -0.87
CA VAL A 127 -13.15 -8.24 -0.12
C VAL A 127 -12.23 -7.43 -1.02
N ASN A 128 -11.80 -6.26 -0.55
CA ASN A 128 -10.72 -5.50 -1.16
C ASN A 128 -9.42 -5.71 -0.38
N GLY A 129 -8.31 -5.79 -1.09
CA GLY A 129 -6.96 -5.92 -0.52
C GLY A 129 -6.14 -4.66 -0.71
N TYR A 130 -5.40 -4.26 0.33
CA TYR A 130 -4.60 -3.04 0.31
C TYR A 130 -3.20 -3.27 0.87
N ILE A 131 -2.31 -2.34 0.52
CA ILE A 131 -0.95 -2.32 1.01
C ILE A 131 -0.51 -0.88 1.32
N THR A 132 0.35 -0.73 2.32
CA THR A 132 1.05 0.54 2.57
C THR A 132 2.45 0.28 3.09
N PRO A 133 3.44 1.10 2.74
CA PRO A 133 4.74 1.05 3.38
C PRO A 133 4.60 1.52 4.83
N THR A 134 5.36 0.93 5.70
CA THR A 134 5.55 1.38 7.07
C THR A 134 7.02 1.27 7.43
N THR A 135 7.43 2.05 8.41
CA THR A 135 8.77 1.95 8.98
C THR A 135 8.73 1.09 10.22
N ASP A 136 9.65 0.15 10.29
CA ASP A 136 9.97 -0.58 11.52
C ASP A 136 11.34 -0.14 12.02
N TYR A 137 11.46 0.05 13.32
CA TYR A 137 12.69 0.52 13.96
C TYR A 137 13.29 -0.63 14.76
N THR A 138 14.46 -1.08 14.34
CA THR A 138 15.28 -1.97 15.17
C THR A 138 16.35 -1.15 15.86
N VAL A 139 16.26 -1.04 17.18
CA VAL A 139 17.26 -0.34 17.99
C VAL A 139 18.26 -1.35 18.50
N ASN A 140 19.45 -1.35 17.93
CA ASN A 140 20.61 -2.01 18.49
C ASN A 140 21.36 -1.03 19.39
N LYS A 141 22.16 -1.55 20.36
CA LYS A 141 22.93 -0.72 21.31
C LYS A 141 23.86 0.33 20.65
N LYS A 142 24.08 0.26 19.34
CA LYS A 142 24.98 1.13 18.59
C LYS A 142 24.30 1.90 17.44
N GLU A 143 23.17 1.40 16.91
CA GLU A 143 22.57 1.96 15.71
C GLU A 143 21.04 1.78 15.74
N THR A 144 20.32 2.76 15.16
CA THR A 144 18.91 2.64 14.84
C THR A 144 18.80 2.26 13.37
N ILE A 145 18.39 1.03 13.10
CA ILE A 145 18.14 0.56 11.73
C ILE A 145 16.69 0.83 11.40
N ILE A 146 16.46 1.62 10.34
CA ILE A 146 15.12 1.88 9.82
C ILE A 146 14.86 0.87 8.69
N ASN A 147 13.94 -0.03 8.92
CA ASN A 147 13.50 -0.98 7.91
C ASN A 147 12.20 -0.48 7.28
N TYR A 148 12.14 -0.44 5.95
CA TYR A 148 10.91 -0.23 5.23
C TYR A 148 10.25 -1.58 5.00
N VAL A 149 9.05 -1.73 5.54
CA VAL A 149 8.26 -2.96 5.46
C VAL A 149 6.86 -2.66 4.94
N TRP A 150 6.26 -3.65 4.31
CA TRP A 150 4.92 -3.51 3.79
C TRP A 150 3.91 -4.06 4.79
N ARG A 151 2.83 -3.29 5.02
CA ARG A 151 1.68 -3.76 5.78
C ARG A 151 0.53 -4.03 4.83
N TYR A 152 -0.05 -5.22 4.95
CA TYR A 152 -1.14 -5.72 4.14
C TYR A 152 -2.44 -5.67 4.92
N TYR A 153 -3.51 -5.32 4.20
CA TYR A 153 -4.84 -5.17 4.78
C TYR A 153 -5.87 -5.85 3.90
N TYR A 154 -6.98 -6.25 4.51
CA TYR A 154 -8.23 -6.54 3.82
C TYR A 154 -9.36 -5.69 4.38
N LEU A 155 -10.35 -5.39 3.53
CA LEU A 155 -11.61 -4.74 3.90
C LEU A 155 -12.75 -5.57 3.33
N LYS A 156 -13.59 -6.15 4.19
CA LYS A 156 -14.80 -6.84 3.76
C LYS A 156 -15.83 -5.81 3.33
N LYS A 157 -16.62 -6.13 2.33
CA LYS A 157 -17.72 -5.28 1.89
C LYS A 157 -18.73 -5.11 3.03
N GLY A 158 -19.02 -3.84 3.39
CA GLY A 158 -19.86 -3.50 4.54
C GLY A 158 -19.08 -3.21 5.83
N ASP A 159 -17.83 -3.60 5.95
CA ASP A 159 -16.98 -3.21 7.08
C ASP A 159 -16.51 -1.75 6.90
N GLU A 160 -16.37 -1.03 8.01
CA GLU A 160 -15.86 0.35 8.01
C GLU A 160 -14.34 0.42 8.15
N ILE A 161 -13.69 -0.65 8.64
CA ILE A 161 -12.29 -0.63 9.04
C ILE A 161 -11.53 -1.75 8.34
N ALA A 162 -10.54 -1.37 7.53
CA ALA A 162 -9.61 -2.32 6.95
C ALA A 162 -8.74 -2.96 8.04
N LYS A 163 -8.66 -4.28 8.03
CA LYS A 163 -7.96 -5.08 9.03
C LYS A 163 -6.57 -5.44 8.52
N ALA A 164 -5.56 -5.10 9.30
CA ALA A 164 -4.19 -5.49 9.00
C ALA A 164 -4.01 -6.98 9.27
N TYR A 165 -3.46 -7.72 8.29
CA TYR A 165 -3.26 -9.16 8.44
C TYR A 165 -1.80 -9.60 8.26
N TRP A 166 -0.93 -8.75 7.72
CA TRP A 166 0.49 -9.08 7.57
C TRP A 166 1.38 -7.84 7.65
N LEU A 167 2.55 -8.02 8.24
CA LEU A 167 3.66 -7.07 8.21
C LEU A 167 4.87 -7.81 7.64
N GLY A 168 5.35 -7.37 6.47
CA GLY A 168 6.45 -7.97 5.74
C GLY A 168 7.80 -7.73 6.43
N ILE A 169 7.99 -8.32 7.60
CA ILE A 169 9.28 -8.39 8.26
C ILE A 169 9.96 -9.65 7.75
N GLY A 170 11.12 -9.53 7.12
CA GLY A 170 11.83 -10.66 6.54
C GLY A 170 12.11 -11.76 7.55
N GLY A 171 11.81 -12.99 7.17
CA GLY A 171 12.11 -14.21 7.93
C GLY A 171 10.88 -15.05 8.28
N ILE A 172 11.07 -16.36 8.34
CA ILE A 172 10.07 -17.32 8.80
C ILE A 172 10.01 -17.23 10.32
N ASN A 173 8.94 -16.67 10.86
CA ASN A 173 8.75 -16.61 12.31
C ASN A 173 8.31 -17.97 12.85
N VAL A 174 8.99 -18.43 13.89
CA VAL A 174 8.52 -19.52 14.73
C VAL A 174 7.11 -19.15 15.21
N GLY A 175 6.13 -20.03 14.97
CA GLY A 175 4.74 -19.75 15.31
C GLY A 175 3.88 -19.16 14.18
N MET A 176 4.38 -19.09 12.94
CA MET A 176 3.65 -18.55 11.78
C MET A 176 2.28 -19.18 11.60
N LYS A 177 2.12 -20.49 11.81
CA LYS A 177 0.82 -21.16 11.75
C LYS A 177 -0.19 -20.55 12.72
N ALA A 178 0.21 -20.29 13.96
CA ALA A 178 -0.67 -19.67 14.96
C ALA A 178 -0.99 -18.22 14.61
N ALA A 179 -0.02 -17.46 14.09
CA ALA A 179 -0.22 -16.12 13.62
C ALA A 179 -1.22 -16.06 12.45
N MET A 180 -1.05 -16.92 11.43
CA MET A 180 -1.98 -17.01 10.30
C MET A 180 -3.41 -17.34 10.75
N LYS A 181 -3.59 -18.26 11.69
CA LYS A 181 -4.93 -18.56 12.25
C LYS A 181 -5.54 -17.35 12.94
N LEU A 182 -4.75 -16.52 13.60
CA LEU A 182 -5.21 -15.28 14.20
C LEU A 182 -5.56 -14.22 13.13
N TYR A 183 -4.76 -14.12 12.08
CA TYR A 183 -4.99 -13.18 10.98
C TYR A 183 -6.26 -13.52 10.20
N PHE A 184 -6.51 -14.81 9.98
CA PHE A 184 -7.62 -15.33 9.17
C PHE A 184 -8.83 -15.79 9.99
N ARG A 185 -8.90 -15.47 11.30
CA ARG A 185 -9.95 -15.95 12.21
C ARG A 185 -11.38 -15.64 11.74
N GLU A 186 -11.57 -14.62 10.91
CA GLU A 186 -12.86 -14.25 10.33
C GLU A 186 -13.19 -15.05 9.04
N PHE A 187 -12.28 -15.91 8.61
CA PHE A 187 -12.41 -16.75 7.46
C PHE A 187 -12.15 -18.22 7.87
N PRO A 188 -13.14 -18.92 8.46
CA PRO A 188 -12.94 -20.27 9.01
C PRO A 188 -12.34 -21.26 8.00
N LYS A 189 -12.71 -21.12 6.71
CA LYS A 189 -12.17 -21.97 5.64
C LYS A 189 -10.67 -21.77 5.43
N LEU A 190 -10.18 -20.53 5.52
CA LEU A 190 -8.73 -20.27 5.47
C LEU A 190 -8.01 -20.88 6.68
N VAL A 191 -8.60 -20.78 7.86
CA VAL A 191 -8.03 -21.39 9.08
C VAL A 191 -7.93 -22.90 8.90
N GLU A 192 -8.94 -23.56 8.34
CA GLU A 192 -8.93 -24.97 8.00
C GLU A 192 -7.80 -25.32 7.01
N MET A 193 -7.62 -24.52 5.93
CA MET A 193 -6.56 -24.70 4.94
C MET A 193 -5.17 -24.58 5.58
N VAL A 194 -4.98 -23.65 6.52
CA VAL A 194 -3.74 -23.53 7.29
C VAL A 194 -3.51 -24.75 8.18
N ASP A 195 -4.55 -25.28 8.82
CA ASP A 195 -4.44 -26.49 9.64
C ASP A 195 -4.09 -27.73 8.83
N LYS A 196 -4.66 -27.87 7.64
CA LYS A 196 -4.37 -28.94 6.68
C LYS A 196 -3.05 -28.76 5.91
N LYS A 197 -2.33 -27.67 6.12
CA LYS A 197 -1.10 -27.28 5.40
C LYS A 197 -1.33 -27.05 3.88
N GLU A 198 -2.54 -26.76 3.45
CA GLU A 198 -2.85 -26.31 2.09
C GLU A 198 -2.32 -24.90 1.83
N ILE A 199 -2.25 -24.09 2.89
CA ILE A 199 -1.51 -22.80 2.94
C ILE A 199 -0.44 -22.92 4.00
N THR A 200 0.82 -22.87 3.58
CA THR A 200 1.96 -22.92 4.50
C THR A 200 2.46 -21.53 4.85
N GLY A 201 3.12 -21.39 5.99
CA GLY A 201 3.76 -20.13 6.39
C GLY A 201 4.79 -19.65 5.37
N GLN A 202 5.52 -20.57 4.72
CA GLN A 202 6.50 -20.22 3.69
C GLN A 202 5.83 -19.59 2.45
N GLN A 203 4.77 -20.20 1.95
CA GLN A 203 4.01 -19.67 0.80
C GLN A 203 3.45 -18.28 1.13
N PHE A 204 2.83 -18.15 2.30
CA PHE A 204 2.25 -16.89 2.76
C PHE A 204 3.30 -15.79 2.96
N CYS A 205 4.48 -16.09 3.50
CA CYS A 205 5.56 -15.12 3.64
C CYS A 205 6.12 -14.68 2.29
N ASN A 206 6.18 -15.58 1.31
CA ASN A 206 6.67 -15.27 -0.03
C ASN A 206 5.66 -14.41 -0.82
N ASP A 207 4.37 -14.70 -0.68
CA ASP A 207 3.29 -13.93 -1.31
C ASP A 207 2.10 -13.78 -0.37
N PRO A 208 2.06 -12.72 0.46
CA PRO A 208 0.92 -12.47 1.34
C PRO A 208 -0.38 -12.13 0.60
N THR A 209 -0.31 -11.81 -0.70
CA THR A 209 -1.51 -11.45 -1.47
C THR A 209 -2.32 -12.66 -1.89
N MET A 210 -1.73 -13.85 -1.91
CA MET A 210 -2.36 -15.12 -2.30
C MET A 210 -3.66 -15.43 -1.53
N VAL A 211 -3.81 -14.89 -0.32
CA VAL A 211 -4.99 -15.12 0.51
C VAL A 211 -6.18 -14.22 0.15
N LEU A 212 -5.97 -13.10 -0.55
CA LEU A 212 -7.04 -12.15 -0.88
C LEU A 212 -8.14 -12.75 -1.76
N PRO A 213 -7.83 -13.47 -2.87
CA PRO A 213 -8.83 -14.17 -3.66
C PRO A 213 -9.58 -15.26 -2.86
N LEU A 214 -8.89 -15.89 -1.91
CA LEU A 214 -9.50 -16.91 -1.05
C LEU A 214 -10.43 -16.25 -0.01
N MET A 215 -10.04 -15.12 0.57
CA MET A 215 -10.91 -14.33 1.44
C MET A 215 -12.18 -13.90 0.72
N ASP A 216 -12.04 -13.41 -0.52
CA ASP A 216 -13.17 -12.99 -1.35
C ASP A 216 -14.11 -14.17 -1.66
N LYS A 217 -13.54 -15.32 -2.04
CA LYS A 217 -14.27 -16.57 -2.36
C LYS A 217 -15.01 -17.14 -1.16
N PHE A 218 -14.38 -17.12 0.02
CA PHE A 218 -14.92 -17.76 1.23
C PHE A 218 -15.61 -16.79 2.19
N TYR A 219 -15.81 -15.57 1.73
CA TYR A 219 -16.58 -14.60 2.50
C TYR A 219 -18.02 -15.05 2.69
N VAL A 220 -18.45 -15.12 3.92
CA VAL A 220 -19.85 -15.34 4.29
C VAL A 220 -20.35 -14.07 4.95
N PRO A 221 -21.34 -13.36 4.38
CA PRO A 221 -21.94 -12.21 5.03
C PRO A 221 -22.47 -12.60 6.41
N GLU A 222 -22.20 -11.79 7.41
CA GLU A 222 -22.87 -11.91 8.71
C GLU A 222 -24.36 -11.60 8.49
N LYS A 223 -25.24 -12.52 8.98
CA LYS A 223 -26.69 -12.36 8.90
C LYS A 223 -27.19 -11.33 9.91
#